data_83201902231aca4103541105affa46de
#
_entry.id   83201902231aca4103541105affa46de
#
_cell.length_a   1.000
_cell.length_b   1.000
_cell.length_c   1.000
_cell.angle_alpha   90.00
_cell.angle_beta   90.00
_cell.angle_gamma   90.00
#
_symmetry.space_group_name_H-M   'P 1'
#
loop_
_entity.id
_entity.type
_entity.pdbx_description
1 polymer ?
#
loop_
_entity_poly.entity_id
_entity_poly.type
_entity_poly.pdbx_seq_one_letter_code
_entity_poly.pdbx_strand_id
1 'polypeptide(L)'
;MTPIHRIVCPIDFSPASANAMRVAIDYARAFKAEIHAVHAYQLSAYASPNSDLARDLEEQIRKEVEAFLATIETFGVPVKMALRLGVPYIEIVEAARELNAELVVMGTTGKTGIQHLLLGSVAERVVRTADVPVLSVRYVEPKS
;
A
#
# COMPACT_ATOMS: atom_id res chain seq x y z
N MET A 1 -12.97 6.86 -21.13
CA MET A 1 -12.54 6.50 -19.78
C MET A 1 -11.41 5.48 -19.85
N THR A 2 -10.34 5.71 -19.12
CA THR A 2 -9.20 4.79 -19.11
C THR A 2 -9.58 3.52 -18.35
N PRO A 3 -9.44 2.33 -18.96
CA PRO A 3 -9.69 1.09 -18.24
C PRO A 3 -8.72 0.91 -17.08
N ILE A 4 -9.18 0.32 -15.99
CA ILE A 4 -8.34 0.04 -14.83
C ILE A 4 -7.89 -1.42 -14.89
N HIS A 5 -6.60 -1.62 -15.12
CA HIS A 5 -5.97 -2.93 -15.18
C HIS A 5 -5.06 -3.21 -13.99
N ARG A 6 -4.48 -2.16 -13.42
CA ARG A 6 -3.55 -2.28 -12.29
C ARG A 6 -3.89 -1.28 -11.22
N ILE A 7 -4.01 -1.77 -10.00
CA ILE A 7 -4.30 -0.98 -8.81
C ILE A 7 -3.10 -1.09 -7.88
N VAL A 8 -2.56 0.03 -7.45
CA VAL A 8 -1.55 0.06 -6.39
C VAL A 8 -2.26 0.25 -5.05
N CYS A 9 -1.99 -0.63 -4.11
CA CYS A 9 -2.51 -0.54 -2.75
C CYS A 9 -1.36 -0.53 -1.76
N PRO A 10 -1.02 0.64 -1.20
CA PRO A 10 -0.01 0.71 -0.14
C PRO A 10 -0.47 -0.01 1.12
N ILE A 11 0.44 -0.72 1.76
CA ILE A 11 0.16 -1.39 3.02
C ILE A 11 1.23 -1.01 4.06
N ASP A 12 0.79 -0.85 5.31
CA ASP A 12 1.66 -0.54 6.44
C ASP A 12 1.34 -1.39 7.67
N PHE A 13 0.64 -2.52 7.45
CA PHE A 13 0.21 -3.48 8.47
C PHE A 13 -0.87 -2.94 9.41
N SER A 14 -1.39 -1.74 9.19
CA SER A 14 -2.46 -1.19 10.01
C SER A 14 -3.82 -1.79 9.63
N PRO A 15 -4.80 -1.77 10.55
CA PRO A 15 -6.18 -2.12 10.19
C PRO A 15 -6.74 -1.26 9.07
N ALA A 16 -6.33 0.01 8.99
CA ALA A 16 -6.74 0.92 7.92
C ALA A 16 -6.22 0.43 6.56
N SER A 17 -4.96 -0.03 6.48
CA SER A 17 -4.43 -0.55 5.21
C SER A 17 -5.06 -1.89 4.85
N ALA A 18 -5.40 -2.73 5.84
CA ALA A 18 -6.14 -3.97 5.58
C ALA A 18 -7.52 -3.68 5.00
N ASN A 19 -8.22 -2.69 5.54
CA ASN A 19 -9.51 -2.26 5.03
C ASN A 19 -9.39 -1.70 3.60
N ALA A 20 -8.38 -0.87 3.35
CA ALA A 20 -8.12 -0.35 2.01
C ALA A 20 -7.85 -1.48 1.02
N MET A 21 -7.11 -2.52 1.44
CA MET A 21 -6.86 -3.68 0.59
C MET A 21 -8.15 -4.42 0.24
N ARG A 22 -9.09 -4.56 1.18
CA ARG A 22 -10.39 -5.17 0.90
C ARG A 22 -11.18 -4.36 -0.12
N VAL A 23 -11.15 -3.03 0.00
CA VAL A 23 -11.79 -2.15 -0.98
C VAL A 23 -11.12 -2.26 -2.34
N ALA A 24 -9.78 -2.31 -2.38
CA ALA A 24 -9.03 -2.50 -3.62
C ALA A 24 -9.44 -3.82 -4.31
N ILE A 25 -9.61 -4.88 -3.53
CA ILE A 25 -10.05 -6.17 -4.06
C ILE A 25 -11.46 -6.06 -4.67
N ASP A 26 -12.38 -5.36 -4.03
CA ASP A 26 -13.72 -5.15 -4.58
C ASP A 26 -13.67 -4.43 -5.93
N TYR A 27 -12.86 -3.38 -6.04
CA TYR A 27 -12.68 -2.70 -7.33
C TYR A 27 -11.97 -3.57 -8.36
N ALA A 28 -10.96 -4.31 -7.95
CA ALA A 28 -10.25 -5.21 -8.86
C ALA A 28 -11.18 -6.29 -9.43
N ARG A 29 -12.11 -6.78 -8.63
CA ARG A 29 -13.11 -7.73 -9.10
C ARG A 29 -14.03 -7.10 -10.15
N ALA A 30 -14.47 -5.87 -9.88
CA ALA A 30 -15.37 -5.15 -10.79
C ALA A 30 -14.69 -4.80 -12.12
N PHE A 31 -13.42 -4.41 -12.09
CA PHE A 31 -12.67 -4.01 -13.28
C PHE A 31 -11.87 -5.13 -13.93
N LYS A 32 -11.79 -6.30 -13.30
CA LYS A 32 -10.92 -7.41 -13.72
C LYS A 32 -9.45 -6.96 -13.72
N ALA A 33 -9.06 -6.26 -12.67
CA ALA A 33 -7.70 -5.73 -12.49
C ALA A 33 -6.86 -6.62 -11.59
N GLU A 34 -5.54 -6.41 -11.62
CA GLU A 34 -4.63 -6.98 -10.64
C GLU A 34 -4.24 -5.92 -9.62
N ILE A 35 -3.83 -6.37 -8.44
CA ILE A 35 -3.39 -5.48 -7.35
C ILE A 35 -1.90 -5.63 -7.13
N HIS A 36 -1.22 -4.51 -6.97
CA HIS A 36 0.16 -4.44 -6.51
C HIS A 36 0.16 -3.87 -5.09
N ALA A 37 0.35 -4.75 -4.12
CA ALA A 37 0.47 -4.37 -2.71
C ALA A 37 1.89 -3.84 -2.50
N VAL A 38 2.01 -2.57 -2.17
CA VAL A 38 3.29 -1.89 -2.03
C VAL A 38 3.56 -1.58 -0.56
N HIS A 39 4.68 -2.06 -0.05
CA HIS A 39 5.15 -1.69 1.27
C HIS A 39 6.47 -0.96 1.16
N ALA A 40 6.49 0.30 1.62
CA ALA A 40 7.69 1.12 1.66
C ALA A 40 8.32 1.03 3.05
N TYR A 41 9.64 0.89 3.09
CA TYR A 41 10.37 0.81 4.35
C TYR A 41 11.67 1.59 4.26
N GLN A 42 12.24 1.94 5.40
CA GLN A 42 13.48 2.69 5.48
C GLN A 42 14.49 1.91 6.30
N LEU A 43 15.77 2.04 5.93
CA LEU A 43 16.87 1.50 6.73
C LEU A 43 17.27 2.51 7.80
N SER A 44 17.87 2.01 8.89
CA SER A 44 18.49 2.90 9.86
C SER A 44 19.64 3.67 9.20
N ALA A 45 19.97 4.86 9.74
CA ALA A 45 21.05 5.69 9.22
C ALA A 45 22.41 4.98 9.19
N TYR A 46 22.56 3.91 9.94
CA TYR A 46 23.81 3.18 10.05
C TYR A 46 23.89 1.93 9.18
N ALA A 47 22.82 1.61 8.44
CA ALA A 47 22.78 0.41 7.59
C ALA A 47 23.03 0.78 6.13
N SER A 48 23.96 0.07 5.49
CA SER A 48 24.17 0.18 4.05
C SER A 48 23.12 -0.63 3.29
N PRO A 49 22.56 -0.09 2.18
CA PRO A 49 21.54 -0.81 1.39
C PRO A 49 21.97 -2.18 0.87
N ASN A 50 23.28 -2.40 0.70
CA ASN A 50 23.79 -3.67 0.18
C ASN A 50 24.40 -4.56 1.26
N SER A 51 24.19 -4.21 2.55
CA SER A 51 24.72 -5.00 3.66
C SER A 51 23.89 -6.25 3.90
N ASP A 52 24.50 -7.24 4.59
CA ASP A 52 23.79 -8.44 5.02
C ASP A 52 22.61 -8.07 5.94
N LEU A 53 22.79 -7.06 6.80
CA LEU A 53 21.74 -6.57 7.68
C LEU A 53 20.54 -6.05 6.88
N ALA A 54 20.79 -5.32 5.79
CA ALA A 54 19.72 -4.81 4.93
C ALA A 54 18.97 -5.95 4.25
N ARG A 55 19.69 -6.98 3.80
CA ARG A 55 19.06 -8.17 3.18
C ARG A 55 18.23 -8.96 4.16
N ASP A 56 18.72 -9.12 5.38
CA ASP A 56 17.98 -9.81 6.44
C ASP A 56 16.70 -9.05 6.80
N LEU A 57 16.77 -7.73 6.86
CA LEU A 57 15.60 -6.88 7.10
C LEU A 57 14.57 -7.02 5.98
N GLU A 58 15.01 -6.96 4.73
CA GLU A 58 14.12 -7.13 3.58
C GLU A 58 13.41 -8.48 3.63
N GLU A 59 14.14 -9.55 3.93
CA GLU A 59 13.55 -10.89 4.01
C GLU A 59 12.54 -10.98 5.15
N GLN A 60 12.83 -10.37 6.28
CA GLN A 60 11.90 -10.31 7.41
C GLN A 60 10.63 -9.55 7.04
N ILE A 61 10.77 -8.40 6.39
CA ILE A 61 9.64 -7.59 5.95
C ILE A 61 8.80 -8.35 4.92
N ARG A 62 9.46 -9.05 3.99
CA ARG A 62 8.77 -9.88 3.00
C ARG A 62 7.84 -10.90 3.67
N LYS A 63 8.33 -11.57 4.69
CA LYS A 63 7.52 -12.53 5.44
C LYS A 63 6.35 -11.86 6.16
N GLU A 64 6.57 -10.68 6.72
CA GLU A 64 5.51 -9.91 7.37
C GLU A 64 4.42 -9.49 6.38
N VAL A 65 4.81 -9.05 5.18
CA VAL A 65 3.87 -8.68 4.11
C VAL A 65 3.08 -9.92 3.66
N GLU A 66 3.76 -11.03 3.45
CA GLU A 66 3.09 -12.29 3.07
C GLU A 66 2.06 -12.71 4.12
N ALA A 67 2.45 -12.66 5.40
CA ALA A 67 1.55 -13.01 6.50
C ALA A 67 0.35 -12.07 6.57
N PHE A 68 0.57 -10.77 6.38
CA PHE A 68 -0.49 -9.77 6.37
C PHE A 68 -1.48 -10.03 5.23
N LEU A 69 -0.98 -10.25 4.02
CA LEU A 69 -1.82 -10.50 2.85
C LEU A 69 -2.57 -11.82 2.97
N ALA A 70 -1.98 -12.83 3.64
CA ALA A 70 -2.63 -14.11 3.85
C ALA A 70 -3.89 -14.01 4.73
N THR A 71 -4.04 -12.93 5.52
CA THR A 71 -5.24 -12.70 6.33
C THR A 71 -6.40 -12.12 5.55
N ILE A 72 -6.19 -11.74 4.29
CA ILE A 72 -7.18 -11.03 3.48
C ILE A 72 -7.68 -11.93 2.36
N GLU A 73 -9.00 -12.13 2.28
CA GLU A 73 -9.60 -12.89 1.19
C GLU A 73 -9.50 -12.15 -0.13
N THR A 74 -8.94 -12.76 -1.15
CA THR A 74 -8.69 -12.14 -2.45
C THR A 74 -9.74 -12.45 -3.52
N PHE A 75 -10.59 -13.44 -3.30
CA PHE A 75 -11.64 -13.84 -4.26
C PHE A 75 -11.12 -14.08 -5.68
N GLY A 76 -9.90 -14.61 -5.78
CA GLY A 76 -9.28 -14.90 -7.07
C GLY A 76 -8.61 -13.72 -7.75
N VAL A 77 -8.60 -12.52 -7.14
CA VAL A 77 -7.89 -11.37 -7.67
C VAL A 77 -6.38 -11.61 -7.58
N PRO A 78 -5.62 -11.42 -8.67
CA PRO A 78 -4.17 -11.52 -8.60
C PRO A 78 -3.60 -10.39 -7.73
N VAL A 79 -2.86 -10.76 -6.71
CA VAL A 79 -2.18 -9.79 -5.82
C VAL A 79 -0.69 -10.04 -5.90
N LYS A 80 0.05 -9.04 -6.35
CA LYS A 80 1.50 -9.05 -6.40
C LYS A 80 2.03 -8.13 -5.30
N MET A 81 3.17 -8.51 -4.74
CA MET A 81 3.78 -7.79 -3.65
C MET A 81 5.02 -7.05 -4.14
N ALA A 82 5.21 -5.81 -3.71
CA ALA A 82 6.41 -5.03 -3.98
C ALA A 82 6.92 -4.39 -2.71
N LEU A 83 8.19 -4.66 -2.38
CA LEU A 83 8.88 -4.01 -1.28
C LEU A 83 9.72 -2.88 -1.86
N ARG A 84 9.63 -1.69 -1.28
CA ARG A 84 10.34 -0.53 -1.77
C ARG A 84 11.09 0.17 -0.64
N LEU A 85 12.38 0.31 -0.82
CA LEU A 85 13.24 1.01 0.14
C LEU A 85 13.20 2.50 -0.17
N GLY A 86 12.66 3.30 0.73
CA GLY A 86 12.62 4.75 0.56
C GLY A 86 11.52 5.43 1.35
N VAL A 87 11.30 6.70 1.05
CA VAL A 87 10.26 7.52 1.68
C VAL A 87 8.88 7.06 1.20
N PRO A 88 7.97 6.70 2.11
CA PRO A 88 6.71 6.05 1.71
C PRO A 88 5.93 6.74 0.60
N TYR A 89 5.61 8.03 0.72
CA TYR A 89 4.80 8.67 -0.30
C TYR A 89 5.50 8.73 -1.67
N ILE A 90 6.82 8.91 -1.67
CA ILE A 90 7.61 8.94 -2.89
C ILE A 90 7.59 7.56 -3.56
N GLU A 91 7.84 6.51 -2.77
CA GLU A 91 7.89 5.15 -3.29
C GLU A 91 6.54 4.67 -3.80
N ILE A 92 5.45 5.07 -3.16
CA ILE A 92 4.10 4.75 -3.63
C ILE A 92 3.82 5.40 -4.98
N VAL A 93 4.12 6.68 -5.13
CA VAL A 93 3.90 7.42 -6.39
C VAL A 93 4.79 6.86 -7.50
N GLU A 94 6.06 6.59 -7.20
CA GLU A 94 6.99 6.00 -8.16
C GLU A 94 6.55 4.59 -8.57
N ALA A 95 6.08 3.78 -7.64
CA ALA A 95 5.57 2.44 -7.97
C ALA A 95 4.38 2.52 -8.93
N ALA A 96 3.45 3.44 -8.69
CA ALA A 96 2.30 3.62 -9.58
C ALA A 96 2.74 4.03 -10.99
N ARG A 97 3.76 4.88 -11.11
CA ARG A 97 4.32 5.28 -12.41
C ARG A 97 4.98 4.11 -13.13
N GLU A 98 5.87 3.42 -12.44
CA GLU A 98 6.62 2.30 -13.02
C GLU A 98 5.72 1.15 -13.47
N LEU A 99 4.66 0.90 -12.72
CA LEU A 99 3.70 -0.18 -13.02
C LEU A 99 2.64 0.25 -14.03
N ASN A 100 2.61 1.52 -14.42
CA ASN A 100 1.53 2.07 -15.23
C ASN A 100 0.16 1.78 -14.60
N ALA A 101 0.06 1.95 -13.28
CA ALA A 101 -1.19 1.74 -12.57
C ALA A 101 -2.17 2.87 -12.90
N GLU A 102 -3.45 2.53 -12.95
CA GLU A 102 -4.50 3.49 -13.28
C GLU A 102 -5.24 4.00 -12.03
N LEU A 103 -4.95 3.40 -10.86
CA LEU A 103 -5.62 3.75 -9.61
C LEU A 103 -4.73 3.41 -8.43
N VAL A 104 -4.73 4.28 -7.43
CA VAL A 104 -4.16 3.99 -6.11
C VAL A 104 -5.32 3.91 -5.12
N VAL A 105 -5.37 2.85 -4.33
CA VAL A 105 -6.35 2.70 -3.24
C VAL A 105 -5.59 2.63 -1.94
N MET A 106 -5.84 3.55 -1.02
CA MET A 106 -5.10 3.59 0.24
C MET A 106 -5.96 4.09 1.39
N GLY A 107 -5.56 3.74 2.61
CA GLY A 107 -6.21 4.26 3.80
C GLY A 107 -5.91 5.74 4.01
N THR A 108 -6.83 6.45 4.63
CA THR A 108 -6.64 7.87 4.97
C THR A 108 -5.72 8.06 6.15
N THR A 109 -5.59 7.04 7.03
CA THR A 109 -4.70 7.05 8.19
C THR A 109 -3.75 5.88 8.11
N GLY A 110 -2.58 6.02 8.73
CA GLY A 110 -1.60 4.97 8.76
C GLY A 110 -1.55 4.28 10.12
N LYS A 111 -0.41 3.67 10.39
CA LYS A 111 -0.13 2.89 11.59
C LYS A 111 -0.27 3.70 12.88
N THR A 112 -0.12 5.02 12.83
CA THR A 112 -0.27 5.90 14.01
C THR A 112 -1.72 6.08 14.43
N GLY A 113 -2.68 5.80 13.55
CA GLY A 113 -4.09 5.69 13.91
C GLY A 113 -4.76 6.95 14.43
N ILE A 114 -4.30 8.14 14.05
CA ILE A 114 -4.93 9.39 14.48
C ILE A 114 -6.23 9.55 13.71
N GLN A 115 -7.33 9.05 14.29
CA GLN A 115 -8.60 8.91 13.59
C GLN A 115 -9.36 10.22 13.35
N HIS A 116 -9.05 11.28 14.10
CA HIS A 116 -9.69 12.57 13.89
C HIS A 116 -9.13 13.36 12.71
N LEU A 117 -8.01 12.91 12.13
CA LEU A 117 -7.48 13.51 10.92
C LEU A 117 -8.20 12.96 9.70
N LEU A 118 -8.59 13.86 8.77
CA LEU A 118 -9.20 13.46 7.51
C LEU A 118 -8.23 12.68 6.63
N LEU A 119 -6.96 13.13 6.59
CA LEU A 119 -5.88 12.46 5.86
C LEU A 119 -4.63 12.45 6.71
N GLY A 120 -3.99 11.29 6.84
CA GLY A 120 -2.66 11.17 7.40
C GLY A 120 -1.61 11.77 6.45
N SER A 121 -0.39 11.95 6.95
CA SER A 121 0.67 12.62 6.19
C SER A 121 1.04 11.91 4.89
N VAL A 122 1.08 10.58 4.90
CA VAL A 122 1.41 9.82 3.68
C VAL A 122 0.27 9.94 2.67
N ALA A 123 -0.97 9.74 3.09
CA ALA A 123 -2.13 9.83 2.20
C ALA A 123 -2.25 11.23 1.58
N GLU A 124 -2.08 12.28 2.37
CA GLU A 124 -2.12 13.65 1.88
C GLU A 124 -1.08 13.87 0.77
N ARG A 125 0.15 13.42 1.00
CA ARG A 125 1.23 13.62 0.03
C ARG A 125 1.02 12.80 -1.24
N VAL A 126 0.49 11.58 -1.11
CA VAL A 126 0.16 10.76 -2.29
C VAL A 126 -0.94 11.43 -3.11
N VAL A 127 -2.02 11.89 -2.46
CA VAL A 127 -3.12 12.59 -3.16
C VAL A 127 -2.59 13.82 -3.89
N ARG A 128 -1.66 14.55 -3.29
CA ARG A 128 -1.10 15.78 -3.87
C ARG A 128 -0.17 15.52 -5.04
N THR A 129 0.55 14.41 -5.05
CA THR A 129 1.65 14.17 -6.01
C THR A 129 1.39 13.05 -7.02
N ALA A 130 0.39 12.22 -6.81
CA ALA A 130 0.10 11.13 -7.74
C ALA A 130 -0.40 11.64 -9.08
N ASP A 131 -0.03 10.94 -10.15
CA ASP A 131 -0.46 11.25 -11.52
C ASP A 131 -1.76 10.54 -11.90
N VAL A 132 -2.26 9.66 -11.05
CA VAL A 132 -3.47 8.87 -11.26
C VAL A 132 -4.46 9.11 -10.13
N PRO A 133 -5.74 8.77 -10.33
CA PRO A 133 -6.72 8.89 -9.26
C PRO A 133 -6.29 8.14 -8.00
N VAL A 134 -6.57 8.73 -6.86
CA VAL A 134 -6.31 8.13 -5.56
C VAL A 134 -7.64 7.99 -4.84
N LEU A 135 -8.01 6.75 -4.57
CA LEU A 135 -9.18 6.46 -3.77
C LEU A 135 -8.74 6.32 -2.31
N SER A 136 -9.04 7.32 -1.51
CA SER A 136 -8.74 7.30 -0.09
C SER A 136 -9.88 6.64 0.67
N VAL A 137 -9.56 5.63 1.47
CA VAL A 137 -10.55 4.83 2.18
C VAL A 137 -10.46 5.14 3.66
N ARG A 138 -11.53 5.69 4.20
CA ARG A 138 -11.60 5.97 5.63
C ARG A 138 -11.89 4.68 6.40
N TYR A 139 -11.11 4.44 7.42
CA TYR A 139 -11.33 3.33 8.33
C TYR A 139 -11.79 3.87 9.68
N VAL A 140 -12.87 3.31 10.17
CA VAL A 140 -13.39 3.61 11.51
C VAL A 140 -13.34 2.30 12.29
N GLU A 141 -12.65 2.30 13.42
CA GLU A 141 -12.60 1.11 14.26
C GLU A 141 -14.01 0.74 14.73
N PRO A 142 -14.35 -0.56 14.65
CA PRO A 142 -15.63 -1.01 15.20
C PRO A 142 -15.68 -0.71 16.71
N LYS A 143 -16.80 -0.22 17.18
CA LYS A 143 -17.03 -0.04 18.61
C LYS A 143 -17.15 -1.41 19.25
N SER A 144 -16.34 -1.65 20.28
CA SER A 144 -16.43 -2.87 21.09
C SER A 144 -17.66 -2.88 21.99
#